data_ea00e10fb50f96bbf232cf2ec475a0c0
#
_entry.id   ea00e10fb50f96bbf232cf2ec475a0c0
#
_cell.length_a   1.000
_cell.length_b   1.000
_cell.length_c   1.000
_cell.angle_alpha   90.00
_cell.angle_beta   90.00
_cell.angle_gamma   90.00
#
_symmetry.space_group_name_H-M   'P 1'
#
loop_
_entity.id
_entity.type
_entity.pdbx_description
1 polymer ?
#
loop_
_entity_poly.entity_id
_entity_poly.type
_entity_poly.pdbx_seq_one_letter_code
_entity_poly.pdbx_strand_id
1 'polypeptide(L)'
;MSITNVAIYVRVSTDRQAKKGDSIDEQLSTCKAYIASKENMVLAGTYIDDGISGRKIKRGDFEQLLDDVRLGRVNLIIFTKLDRWFRSLRHYLNTQAVLEANHCDWLAVDQPYFDTTTPHGRAFVAQSMTFAELEAENDSVRIRDVFDYKYRQGEVLAGKAPLGFSIENKHLVPNQDAEKVLHIFQFYAACNSLNQTITHLESDMGIVMT
;
A
#
# COMPACT_ATOMS: atom_id res chain seq x y z
N MET A 1 -0.94 17.83 -36.73
CA MET A 1 -1.23 16.95 -35.53
C MET A 1 -0.50 17.57 -34.36
N SER A 2 -1.14 17.69 -33.19
CA SER A 2 -0.51 18.20 -31.98
C SER A 2 0.53 17.19 -31.47
N ILE A 3 1.68 17.67 -31.05
CA ILE A 3 2.74 16.83 -30.44
C ILE A 3 2.27 16.43 -29.05
N THR A 4 2.43 15.14 -28.72
CA THR A 4 2.12 14.58 -27.41
C THR A 4 3.41 14.40 -26.62
N ASN A 5 3.54 15.10 -25.49
CA ASN A 5 4.69 15.00 -24.59
C ASN A 5 4.50 13.79 -23.66
N VAL A 6 5.29 12.76 -23.85
CA VAL A 6 5.13 11.46 -23.21
C VAL A 6 6.13 11.27 -22.07
N ALA A 7 5.66 10.87 -20.90
CA ALA A 7 6.51 10.39 -19.83
C ALA A 7 6.49 8.85 -19.78
N ILE A 8 7.64 8.24 -19.59
CA ILE A 8 7.74 6.82 -19.24
C ILE A 8 7.83 6.70 -17.72
N TYR A 9 6.96 5.88 -17.12
CA TYR A 9 7.06 5.51 -15.73
C TYR A 9 7.37 4.03 -15.57
N VAL A 10 8.37 3.73 -14.76
CA VAL A 10 8.83 2.36 -14.49
C VAL A 10 8.92 2.14 -13.00
N ARG A 11 8.46 1.00 -12.52
CA ARG A 11 8.55 0.60 -11.12
C ARG A 11 8.94 -0.86 -10.97
N VAL A 12 9.86 -1.14 -10.05
CA VAL A 12 10.15 -2.49 -9.57
C VAL A 12 9.77 -2.64 -8.11
N SER A 13 9.33 -3.83 -7.70
CA SER A 13 9.05 -4.14 -6.30
C SER A 13 10.33 -4.58 -5.60
N THR A 14 10.51 -4.21 -4.32
CA THR A 14 11.61 -4.67 -3.45
C THR A 14 11.60 -6.17 -3.20
N ASP A 15 10.45 -6.82 -3.36
CA ASP A 15 10.27 -8.25 -3.18
C ASP A 15 10.51 -8.97 -4.50
N ARG A 16 11.76 -8.96 -4.90
CA ARG A 16 12.43 -9.99 -5.59
C ARG A 16 12.14 -10.43 -6.99
N GLN A 17 13.21 -10.70 -7.55
CA GLN A 17 13.43 -11.65 -8.67
C GLN A 17 12.59 -11.34 -9.90
N ALA A 18 13.21 -10.57 -10.74
CA ALA A 18 12.86 -10.42 -12.14
C ALA A 18 12.35 -11.76 -12.74
N LYS A 19 11.06 -11.94 -12.74
CA LYS A 19 10.45 -12.75 -13.78
C LYS A 19 10.79 -12.05 -15.09
N LYS A 20 11.13 -12.81 -16.12
CA LYS A 20 11.40 -12.31 -17.46
C LYS A 20 10.28 -11.32 -17.84
N GLY A 21 10.60 -10.06 -18.20
CA GLY A 21 9.64 -9.00 -18.48
C GLY A 21 9.42 -7.97 -17.36
N ASP A 22 10.13 -8.07 -16.23
CA ASP A 22 9.94 -7.18 -15.07
C ASP A 22 11.17 -6.31 -14.76
N SER A 23 12.25 -6.39 -15.55
CA SER A 23 13.44 -5.54 -15.36
C SER A 23 13.15 -4.10 -15.79
N ILE A 24 13.84 -3.12 -15.18
CA ILE A 24 13.76 -1.72 -15.55
C ILE A 24 14.08 -1.54 -17.04
N ASP A 25 15.16 -2.16 -17.53
CA ASP A 25 15.61 -2.03 -18.90
C ASP A 25 14.60 -2.57 -19.91
N GLU A 26 13.93 -3.67 -19.59
CA GLU A 26 12.91 -4.30 -20.43
C GLU A 26 11.65 -3.42 -20.52
N GLN A 27 11.19 -2.90 -19.38
CA GLN A 27 10.07 -1.95 -19.33
C GLN A 27 10.38 -0.68 -20.13
N LEU A 28 11.60 -0.11 -19.97
CA LEU A 28 12.03 1.06 -20.71
C LEU A 28 12.12 0.80 -22.22
N SER A 29 12.68 -0.35 -22.62
CA SER A 29 12.78 -0.75 -24.02
C SER A 29 11.41 -0.85 -24.69
N THR A 30 10.45 -1.52 -24.00
CA THR A 30 9.07 -1.66 -24.48
C THR A 30 8.39 -0.30 -24.66
N CYS A 31 8.46 0.57 -23.65
CA CYS A 31 7.85 1.90 -23.72
C CYS A 31 8.51 2.79 -24.80
N LYS A 32 9.85 2.76 -24.93
CA LYS A 32 10.56 3.51 -25.98
C LYS A 32 10.20 3.04 -27.38
N ALA A 33 10.10 1.71 -27.59
CA ALA A 33 9.68 1.14 -28.86
C ALA A 33 8.25 1.59 -29.23
N TYR A 34 7.34 1.63 -28.23
CA TYR A 34 5.99 2.15 -28.44
C TYR A 34 5.98 3.61 -28.87
N ILE A 35 6.74 4.50 -28.19
CA ILE A 35 6.85 5.92 -28.57
C ILE A 35 7.39 6.04 -29.99
N ALA A 36 8.48 5.33 -30.33
CA ALA A 36 9.11 5.36 -31.64
C ALA A 36 8.17 4.91 -32.78
N SER A 37 7.16 4.08 -32.47
CA SER A 37 6.16 3.66 -33.45
C SER A 37 5.09 4.71 -33.76
N LYS A 38 5.09 5.87 -33.08
CA LYS A 38 4.10 6.94 -33.19
C LYS A 38 4.74 8.25 -33.62
N GLU A 39 4.34 8.81 -34.74
CA GLU A 39 4.93 10.03 -35.32
C GLU A 39 4.69 11.30 -34.47
N ASN A 40 3.62 11.32 -33.66
CA ASN A 40 3.21 12.48 -32.88
C ASN A 40 3.62 12.42 -31.40
N MET A 41 4.40 11.43 -30.99
CA MET A 41 4.85 11.26 -29.60
C MET A 41 6.30 11.66 -29.43
N VAL A 42 6.59 12.48 -28.41
CA VAL A 42 7.94 12.89 -28.04
C VAL A 42 8.18 12.55 -26.59
N LEU A 43 9.29 11.88 -26.28
CA LEU A 43 9.68 11.54 -24.91
C LEU A 43 10.08 12.83 -24.17
N ALA A 44 9.27 13.20 -23.15
CA ALA A 44 9.51 14.36 -22.30
C ALA A 44 10.31 14.01 -21.04
N GLY A 45 10.18 12.78 -20.52
CA GLY A 45 10.88 12.35 -19.30
C GLY A 45 10.75 10.86 -19.03
N THR A 46 11.66 10.37 -18.16
CA THR A 46 11.66 8.99 -17.68
C THR A 46 11.75 9.01 -16.15
N TYR A 47 10.85 8.33 -15.48
CA TYR A 47 10.69 8.31 -14.03
C TYR A 47 10.76 6.87 -13.54
N ILE A 48 11.68 6.59 -12.60
CA ILE A 48 12.04 5.23 -12.20
C ILE A 48 11.96 5.10 -10.68
N ASP A 49 10.97 4.35 -10.18
CA ASP A 49 10.85 3.95 -8.79
C ASP A 49 11.47 2.55 -8.60
N ASP A 50 12.72 2.48 -8.21
CA ASP A 50 13.49 1.23 -8.08
C ASP A 50 13.27 0.49 -6.76
N GLY A 51 12.40 1.00 -5.87
CA GLY A 51 12.08 0.37 -4.59
C GLY A 51 13.21 0.24 -3.58
N ILE A 52 14.46 0.55 -3.97
CA ILE A 52 15.68 0.35 -3.16
C ILE A 52 16.06 1.64 -2.40
N SER A 53 15.38 2.74 -2.61
CA SER A 53 15.76 4.02 -2.03
C SER A 53 15.46 4.14 -0.53
N GLY A 54 16.16 3.33 0.30
CA GLY A 54 16.45 3.67 1.70
C GLY A 54 17.36 4.89 1.84
N ARG A 55 17.66 5.61 0.76
CA ARG A 55 18.42 6.86 0.73
C ARG A 55 17.51 8.07 0.61
N LYS A 56 17.40 8.78 1.75
CA LYS A 56 17.06 10.22 1.89
C LYS A 56 16.12 10.80 0.81
N ILE A 57 14.85 11.00 1.20
CA ILE A 57 14.00 12.18 0.91
C ILE A 57 14.48 13.04 -0.28
N LYS A 58 14.67 12.46 -1.45
CA LYS A 58 14.28 13.08 -2.68
C LYS A 58 12.83 12.67 -2.89
N ARG A 59 11.97 13.63 -3.23
CA ARG A 59 10.64 13.32 -3.74
C ARG A 59 10.79 12.14 -4.70
N GLY A 60 10.04 11.05 -4.51
CA GLY A 60 10.15 9.89 -5.38
C GLY A 60 9.91 10.32 -6.82
N ASP A 61 10.44 9.60 -7.78
CA ASP A 61 10.28 9.94 -9.20
C ASP A 61 8.82 10.04 -9.61
N PHE A 62 7.91 9.34 -8.92
CA PHE A 62 6.48 9.47 -9.08
C PHE A 62 5.95 10.88 -8.73
N GLU A 63 6.40 11.48 -7.62
CA GLU A 63 6.00 12.84 -7.22
C GLU A 63 6.55 13.87 -8.24
N GLN A 64 7.77 13.67 -8.73
CA GLN A 64 8.33 14.51 -9.75
C GLN A 64 7.54 14.43 -11.06
N LEU A 65 7.09 13.24 -11.46
CA LEU A 65 6.23 13.05 -12.61
C LEU A 65 4.92 13.83 -12.46
N LEU A 66 4.27 13.76 -11.28
CA LEU A 66 3.04 14.53 -11.04
C LEU A 66 3.27 16.05 -11.05
N ASP A 67 4.42 16.51 -10.57
CA ASP A 67 4.80 17.92 -10.67
C ASP A 67 4.98 18.36 -12.14
N ASP A 68 5.60 17.54 -12.97
CA ASP A 68 5.75 17.83 -14.42
C ASP A 68 4.42 17.77 -15.18
N VAL A 69 3.47 16.92 -14.74
CA VAL A 69 2.07 16.94 -15.21
C VAL A 69 1.39 18.26 -14.86
N ARG A 70 1.47 18.70 -13.59
CA ARG A 70 0.88 19.98 -13.13
C ARG A 70 1.45 21.19 -13.87
N LEU A 71 2.72 21.11 -14.28
CA LEU A 71 3.39 22.15 -15.07
C LEU A 71 3.09 22.08 -16.58
N GLY A 72 2.25 21.12 -17.01
CA GLY A 72 1.91 20.92 -18.43
C GLY A 72 3.06 20.42 -19.31
N ARG A 73 4.13 19.91 -18.70
CA ARG A 73 5.29 19.35 -19.42
C ARG A 73 5.02 17.96 -19.99
N VAL A 74 4.09 17.24 -19.34
CA VAL A 74 3.68 15.88 -19.68
C VAL A 74 2.17 15.86 -19.83
N ASN A 75 1.68 15.31 -20.95
CA ASN A 75 0.26 15.14 -21.23
C ASN A 75 -0.15 13.69 -21.54
N LEU A 76 0.82 12.78 -21.56
CA LEU A 76 0.58 11.34 -21.66
C LEU A 76 1.62 10.59 -20.82
N ILE A 77 1.17 9.65 -19.98
CA ILE A 77 2.04 8.77 -19.22
C ILE A 77 1.91 7.36 -19.76
N ILE A 78 3.04 6.71 -20.04
CA ILE A 78 3.06 5.32 -20.49
C ILE A 78 3.87 4.43 -19.54
N PHE A 79 3.40 3.22 -19.38
CA PHE A 79 4.02 2.16 -18.58
C PHE A 79 3.67 0.79 -19.20
N THR A 80 4.30 -0.30 -18.75
CA THR A 80 4.06 -1.61 -19.35
C THR A 80 2.74 -2.22 -18.88
N LYS A 81 2.51 -2.30 -17.55
CA LYS A 81 1.34 -2.95 -16.95
C LYS A 81 0.76 -2.11 -15.83
N LEU A 82 -0.54 -2.23 -15.57
CA LEU A 82 -1.26 -1.45 -14.57
C LEU A 82 -0.70 -1.62 -13.14
N ASP A 83 -0.22 -2.83 -12.79
CA ASP A 83 0.42 -3.10 -11.49
C ASP A 83 1.76 -2.39 -11.30
N ARG A 84 2.36 -1.88 -12.37
CA ARG A 84 3.55 -1.00 -12.35
C ARG A 84 3.17 0.45 -12.09
N TRP A 85 1.95 0.86 -12.44
CA TRP A 85 1.45 2.21 -12.29
C TRP A 85 0.85 2.47 -10.90
N PHE A 86 -0.13 1.69 -10.47
CA PHE A 86 -0.80 1.88 -9.20
C PHE A 86 -0.43 0.83 -8.16
N ARG A 87 -0.25 1.29 -6.90
CA ARG A 87 0.04 0.41 -5.75
C ARG A 87 -1.24 -0.05 -5.03
N SER A 88 -2.33 0.69 -5.20
CA SER A 88 -3.63 0.43 -4.59
C SER A 88 -4.72 1.23 -5.29
N LEU A 89 -5.97 0.86 -5.08
CA LEU A 89 -7.12 1.59 -5.57
C LEU A 89 -7.13 3.05 -5.09
N ARG A 90 -6.83 3.29 -3.80
CA ARG A 90 -6.74 4.67 -3.27
C ARG A 90 -5.67 5.50 -3.98
N HIS A 91 -4.52 4.89 -4.28
CA HIS A 91 -3.46 5.55 -5.03
C HIS A 91 -3.92 5.90 -6.45
N TYR A 92 -4.66 5.00 -7.10
CA TYR A 92 -5.30 5.27 -8.40
C TYR A 92 -6.23 6.47 -8.32
N LEU A 93 -7.22 6.46 -7.42
CA LEU A 93 -8.24 7.52 -7.33
C LEU A 93 -7.61 8.91 -7.10
N ASN A 94 -6.65 8.99 -6.20
CA ASN A 94 -5.95 10.26 -5.92
C ASN A 94 -5.12 10.74 -7.12
N THR A 95 -4.46 9.83 -7.82
CA THR A 95 -3.63 10.15 -8.99
C THR A 95 -4.53 10.55 -10.16
N GLN A 96 -5.59 9.80 -10.41
CA GLN A 96 -6.52 10.05 -11.52
C GLN A 96 -7.13 11.46 -11.44
N ALA A 97 -7.51 11.91 -10.24
CA ALA A 97 -8.03 13.27 -10.05
C ALA A 97 -7.00 14.35 -10.45
N VAL A 98 -5.71 14.12 -10.17
CA VAL A 98 -4.64 15.06 -10.58
C VAL A 98 -4.46 15.03 -12.10
N LEU A 99 -4.48 13.84 -12.73
CA LEU A 99 -4.29 13.69 -14.16
C LEU A 99 -5.43 14.34 -14.95
N GLU A 100 -6.68 14.09 -14.53
CA GLU A 100 -7.87 14.67 -15.15
C GLU A 100 -7.89 16.21 -15.05
N ALA A 101 -7.55 16.75 -13.87
CA ALA A 101 -7.47 18.20 -13.66
C ALA A 101 -6.41 18.88 -14.57
N ASN A 102 -5.40 18.12 -15.01
CA ASN A 102 -4.31 18.64 -15.85
C ASN A 102 -4.36 18.09 -17.30
N HIS A 103 -5.46 17.49 -17.72
CA HIS A 103 -5.64 16.91 -19.06
C HIS A 103 -4.49 15.97 -19.48
N CYS A 104 -4.02 15.15 -18.54
CA CYS A 104 -2.98 14.17 -18.78
C CYS A 104 -3.61 12.77 -18.82
N ASP A 105 -3.47 12.11 -19.96
CA ASP A 105 -3.89 10.73 -20.16
C ASP A 105 -2.78 9.74 -19.77
N TRP A 106 -3.15 8.45 -19.71
CA TRP A 106 -2.21 7.36 -19.51
C TRP A 106 -2.63 6.10 -20.26
N LEU A 107 -1.64 5.25 -20.57
CA LEU A 107 -1.89 3.94 -21.17
C LEU A 107 -0.86 2.89 -20.73
N ALA A 108 -1.30 1.63 -20.75
CA ALA A 108 -0.47 0.46 -20.49
C ALA A 108 -0.11 -0.23 -21.82
N VAL A 109 1.18 -0.25 -22.17
CA VAL A 109 1.64 -0.76 -23.48
C VAL A 109 1.32 -2.25 -23.68
N ASP A 110 1.50 -3.07 -22.63
CA ASP A 110 1.24 -4.52 -22.68
C ASP A 110 -0.22 -4.88 -22.39
N GLN A 111 -1.06 -3.88 -22.08
CA GLN A 111 -2.48 -4.07 -21.73
C GLN A 111 -3.35 -3.03 -22.47
N PRO A 112 -3.61 -3.21 -23.77
CA PRO A 112 -4.23 -2.20 -24.63
C PRO A 112 -5.62 -1.72 -24.21
N TYR A 113 -6.31 -2.48 -23.32
CA TYR A 113 -7.61 -2.07 -22.78
C TYR A 113 -7.49 -0.98 -21.70
N PHE A 114 -6.30 -0.83 -21.08
CA PHE A 114 -6.00 0.23 -20.11
C PHE A 114 -5.36 1.42 -20.84
N ASP A 115 -6.22 2.19 -21.51
CA ASP A 115 -5.85 3.35 -22.33
C ASP A 115 -6.89 4.48 -22.13
N THR A 116 -6.53 5.52 -21.38
CA THR A 116 -7.43 6.64 -21.11
C THR A 116 -7.50 7.65 -22.28
N THR A 117 -6.67 7.52 -23.29
CA THR A 117 -6.72 8.37 -24.48
C THR A 117 -7.98 8.11 -25.32
N THR A 118 -8.60 6.93 -25.14
CA THR A 118 -9.80 6.53 -25.89
C THR A 118 -11.05 6.49 -24.99
N PRO A 119 -12.25 6.82 -25.52
CA PRO A 119 -13.49 6.70 -24.76
C PRO A 119 -13.77 5.28 -24.24
N HIS A 120 -13.47 4.25 -25.06
CA HIS A 120 -13.65 2.86 -24.67
C HIS A 120 -12.70 2.44 -23.56
N GLY A 121 -11.43 2.83 -23.65
CA GLY A 121 -10.44 2.57 -22.62
C GLY A 121 -10.81 3.26 -21.30
N ARG A 122 -11.25 4.53 -21.32
CA ARG A 122 -11.74 5.22 -20.12
C ARG A 122 -12.92 4.46 -19.47
N ALA A 123 -13.89 4.00 -20.25
CA ALA A 123 -15.01 3.22 -19.75
C ALA A 123 -14.54 1.89 -19.13
N PHE A 124 -13.60 1.19 -19.80
CA PHE A 124 -13.04 -0.06 -19.29
C PHE A 124 -12.27 0.13 -17.97
N VAL A 125 -11.46 1.19 -17.89
CA VAL A 125 -10.73 1.56 -16.66
C VAL A 125 -11.73 1.83 -15.53
N ALA A 126 -12.75 2.66 -15.75
CA ALA A 126 -13.76 2.98 -14.75
C ALA A 126 -14.48 1.71 -14.25
N GLN A 127 -14.89 0.82 -15.14
CA GLN A 127 -15.50 -0.45 -14.77
C GLN A 127 -14.55 -1.35 -13.97
N SER A 128 -13.30 -1.48 -14.41
CA SER A 128 -12.29 -2.29 -13.73
C SER A 128 -12.03 -1.79 -12.30
N MET A 129 -12.00 -0.47 -12.09
CA MET A 129 -11.82 0.13 -10.77
C MET A 129 -13.02 -0.07 -9.86
N THR A 130 -14.24 -0.01 -10.39
CA THR A 130 -15.46 -0.32 -9.62
C THR A 130 -15.46 -1.77 -9.14
N PHE A 131 -15.04 -2.72 -9.98
CA PHE A 131 -14.89 -4.12 -9.57
C PHE A 131 -13.81 -4.31 -8.50
N ALA A 132 -12.67 -3.64 -8.64
CA ALA A 132 -11.60 -3.71 -7.63
C ALA A 132 -12.04 -3.13 -6.27
N GLU A 133 -12.86 -2.08 -6.27
CA GLU A 133 -13.45 -1.51 -5.05
C GLU A 133 -14.42 -2.49 -4.39
N LEU A 134 -15.31 -3.09 -5.17
CA LEU A 134 -16.24 -4.11 -4.69
C LEU A 134 -15.52 -5.33 -4.09
N GLU A 135 -14.45 -5.82 -4.74
CA GLU A 135 -13.64 -6.91 -4.20
C GLU A 135 -12.99 -6.54 -2.86
N ALA A 136 -12.42 -5.33 -2.75
CA ALA A 136 -11.81 -4.86 -1.51
C ALA A 136 -12.83 -4.72 -0.37
N GLU A 137 -14.06 -4.27 -0.66
CA GLU A 137 -15.15 -4.24 0.31
C GLU A 137 -15.57 -5.65 0.75
N ASN A 138 -15.74 -6.56 -0.19
CA ASN A 138 -16.08 -7.96 0.10
C ASN A 138 -15.01 -8.65 0.93
N ASP A 139 -13.73 -8.42 0.65
CA ASP A 139 -12.63 -8.95 1.45
C ASP A 139 -12.64 -8.39 2.88
N SER A 140 -12.96 -7.10 3.03
CA SER A 140 -13.11 -6.47 4.36
C SER A 140 -14.24 -7.10 5.17
N VAL A 141 -15.36 -7.42 4.53
CA VAL A 141 -16.49 -8.13 5.17
C VAL A 141 -16.06 -9.55 5.57
N ARG A 142 -15.45 -10.31 4.65
CA ARG A 142 -14.96 -11.67 4.94
C ARG A 142 -13.97 -11.70 6.12
N ILE A 143 -13.03 -10.75 6.15
CA ILE A 143 -12.06 -10.64 7.24
C ILE A 143 -12.81 -10.41 8.56
N ARG A 144 -13.78 -9.49 8.59
CA ARG A 144 -14.59 -9.20 9.78
C ARG A 144 -15.36 -10.43 10.24
N ASP A 145 -16.01 -11.14 9.33
CA ASP A 145 -16.77 -12.36 9.66
C ASP A 145 -15.86 -13.44 10.26
N VAL A 146 -14.64 -13.61 9.73
CA VAL A 146 -13.64 -14.53 10.28
C VAL A 146 -13.19 -14.10 11.68
N PHE A 147 -12.98 -12.79 11.92
CA PHE A 147 -12.64 -12.27 13.24
C PHE A 147 -13.79 -12.47 14.22
N ASP A 148 -15.02 -12.19 13.84
CA ASP A 148 -16.22 -12.37 14.67
C ASP A 148 -16.43 -13.85 15.02
N TYR A 149 -16.24 -14.75 14.05
CA TYR A 149 -16.28 -16.19 14.30
C TYR A 149 -15.23 -16.61 15.33
N LYS A 150 -13.98 -16.24 15.15
CA LYS A 150 -12.89 -16.54 16.08
C LYS A 150 -13.14 -15.97 17.48
N TYR A 151 -13.61 -14.72 17.53
CA TYR A 151 -13.97 -14.07 18.81
C TYR A 151 -15.04 -14.87 19.56
N ARG A 152 -16.09 -15.32 18.88
CA ARG A 152 -17.16 -16.16 19.48
C ARG A 152 -16.64 -17.52 19.95
N GLN A 153 -15.60 -18.05 19.33
CA GLN A 153 -14.92 -19.27 19.75
C GLN A 153 -13.91 -19.02 20.89
N GLY A 154 -13.68 -17.78 21.32
CA GLY A 154 -12.68 -17.41 22.31
C GLY A 154 -11.25 -17.57 21.79
N GLU A 155 -11.05 -17.63 20.45
CA GLU A 155 -9.71 -17.70 19.86
C GLU A 155 -8.98 -16.37 19.96
N VAL A 156 -7.67 -16.42 20.12
CA VAL A 156 -6.79 -15.25 20.14
C VAL A 156 -6.69 -14.66 18.74
N LEU A 157 -7.02 -13.37 18.62
CA LEU A 157 -6.98 -12.64 17.34
C LEU A 157 -5.63 -11.92 17.12
N ALA A 158 -4.85 -11.69 18.17
CA ALA A 158 -3.56 -10.98 18.15
C ALA A 158 -2.38 -11.93 18.36
N GLY A 159 -1.22 -11.56 17.81
CA GLY A 159 -0.04 -12.45 17.81
C GLY A 159 0.70 -12.58 19.14
N LYS A 160 0.38 -11.81 20.19
CA LYS A 160 1.05 -11.86 21.51
C LYS A 160 0.03 -12.03 22.62
N ALA A 161 0.32 -12.95 23.54
CA ALA A 161 -0.44 -13.06 24.76
C ALA A 161 -0.19 -11.84 25.67
N PRO A 162 -1.22 -11.35 26.42
CA PRO A 162 -1.02 -10.37 27.46
C PRO A 162 -0.24 -10.99 28.64
N LEU A 163 0.35 -10.13 29.49
CA LEU A 163 1.03 -10.58 30.70
C LEU A 163 0.09 -11.45 31.55
N GLY A 164 0.61 -12.53 32.10
CA GLY A 164 -0.16 -13.51 32.89
C GLY A 164 -0.84 -14.60 32.06
N PHE A 165 -0.71 -14.57 30.74
CA PHE A 165 -1.29 -15.59 29.87
C PHE A 165 -0.27 -16.10 28.85
N SER A 166 -0.47 -17.35 28.44
CA SER A 166 0.16 -18.00 27.28
C SER A 166 -0.89 -18.32 26.24
N ILE A 167 -0.49 -18.48 24.98
CA ILE A 167 -1.39 -18.92 23.90
C ILE A 167 -1.19 -20.42 23.71
N GLU A 168 -2.18 -21.22 24.02
CA GLU A 168 -2.23 -22.65 23.76
C GLU A 168 -3.45 -23.00 22.92
N ASN A 169 -3.23 -23.74 21.82
CA ASN A 169 -4.30 -24.11 20.89
C ASN A 169 -5.19 -22.93 20.47
N LYS A 170 -4.60 -21.75 20.26
CA LYS A 170 -5.25 -20.49 19.91
C LYS A 170 -6.11 -19.85 21.02
N HIS A 171 -6.07 -20.36 22.25
CA HIS A 171 -6.77 -19.80 23.41
C HIS A 171 -5.77 -19.23 24.42
N LEU A 172 -6.22 -18.24 25.20
CA LEU A 172 -5.45 -17.72 26.33
C LEU A 172 -5.58 -18.69 27.51
N VAL A 173 -4.44 -19.14 28.01
CA VAL A 173 -4.34 -19.99 29.21
C VAL A 173 -3.50 -19.22 30.25
N PRO A 174 -3.96 -19.15 31.53
CA PRO A 174 -3.15 -18.55 32.59
C PRO A 174 -1.78 -19.22 32.69
N ASN A 175 -0.72 -18.42 32.82
CA ASN A 175 0.65 -18.87 33.03
C ASN A 175 1.13 -18.59 34.46
N GLN A 176 2.41 -18.85 34.75
CA GLN A 176 3.02 -18.63 36.06
C GLN A 176 2.95 -17.17 36.57
N ASP A 177 2.73 -16.21 35.68
CA ASP A 177 2.61 -14.78 36.05
C ASP A 177 1.15 -14.35 36.28
N ALA A 178 0.17 -15.23 36.10
CA ALA A 178 -1.24 -14.90 36.22
C ALA A 178 -1.63 -14.40 37.64
N GLU A 179 -1.04 -15.01 38.68
CA GLU A 179 -1.25 -14.58 40.07
C GLU A 179 -0.72 -13.19 40.32
N LYS A 180 0.43 -12.84 39.74
CA LYS A 180 1.01 -11.48 39.83
C LYS A 180 0.08 -10.45 39.18
N VAL A 181 -0.47 -10.77 38.01
CA VAL A 181 -1.40 -9.88 37.31
C VAL A 181 -2.69 -9.69 38.13
N LEU A 182 -3.22 -10.76 38.73
CA LEU A 182 -4.38 -10.67 39.60
C LEU A 182 -4.10 -9.75 40.79
N HIS A 183 -2.94 -9.89 41.43
CA HIS A 183 -2.52 -9.04 42.53
C HIS A 183 -2.43 -7.55 42.11
N ILE A 184 -1.88 -7.27 40.94
CA ILE A 184 -1.81 -5.91 40.39
C ILE A 184 -3.20 -5.28 40.29
N PHE A 185 -4.16 -6.00 39.72
CA PHE A 185 -5.52 -5.50 39.59
C PHE A 185 -6.22 -5.32 40.95
N GLN A 186 -6.03 -6.24 41.88
CA GLN A 186 -6.60 -6.14 43.24
C GLN A 186 -6.03 -4.93 43.99
N PHE A 187 -4.72 -4.71 43.92
CA PHE A 187 -4.06 -3.55 44.55
C PHE A 187 -4.55 -2.24 43.94
N TYR A 188 -4.60 -2.18 42.61
CA TYR A 188 -5.12 -0.99 41.92
C TYR A 188 -6.58 -0.71 42.30
N ALA A 189 -7.40 -1.71 42.36
CA ALA A 189 -8.81 -1.54 42.75
C ALA A 189 -8.97 -1.03 44.19
N ALA A 190 -8.04 -1.34 45.08
CA ALA A 190 -8.04 -0.87 46.48
C ALA A 190 -7.51 0.57 46.62
N CYS A 191 -6.44 0.95 45.90
CA CYS A 191 -5.82 2.26 46.04
C CYS A 191 -6.29 3.30 45.01
N ASN A 192 -6.85 2.85 43.88
CA ASN A 192 -7.32 3.63 42.75
C ASN A 192 -6.29 4.65 42.23
N SER A 193 -4.99 4.28 42.28
CA SER A 193 -3.86 5.13 41.92
C SER A 193 -2.79 4.33 41.16
N LEU A 194 -2.54 4.68 39.91
CA LEU A 194 -1.48 4.06 39.09
C LEU A 194 -0.10 4.26 39.71
N ASN A 195 0.21 5.44 40.22
CA ASN A 195 1.53 5.73 40.82
C ASN A 195 1.78 4.86 42.07
N GLN A 196 0.79 4.71 42.96
CA GLN A 196 0.91 3.84 44.13
C GLN A 196 1.06 2.38 43.71
N THR A 197 0.35 1.96 42.68
CA THR A 197 0.47 0.60 42.16
C THR A 197 1.85 0.33 41.57
N ILE A 198 2.41 1.25 40.81
CA ILE A 198 3.77 1.13 40.25
C ILE A 198 4.80 1.06 41.38
N THR A 199 4.74 1.98 42.38
CA THR A 199 5.64 1.95 43.50
C THR A 199 5.56 0.64 44.28
N HIS A 200 4.37 0.10 44.52
CA HIS A 200 4.18 -1.20 45.17
C HIS A 200 4.78 -2.35 44.35
N LEU A 201 4.60 -2.35 43.04
CA LEU A 201 5.16 -3.37 42.16
C LEU A 201 6.70 -3.36 42.17
N GLU A 202 7.29 -2.19 42.16
CA GLU A 202 8.75 -2.02 42.18
C GLU A 202 9.34 -2.39 43.55
N SER A 203 8.74 -1.89 44.68
CA SER A 203 9.27 -2.08 46.01
C SER A 203 9.06 -3.46 46.59
N ASP A 204 7.82 -4.02 46.40
CA ASP A 204 7.40 -5.25 47.08
C ASP A 204 7.45 -6.48 46.20
N MET A 205 7.37 -6.33 44.90
CA MET A 205 7.39 -7.44 43.94
C MET A 205 8.62 -7.45 43.02
N GLY A 206 9.44 -6.42 43.01
CA GLY A 206 10.64 -6.33 42.16
C GLY A 206 10.32 -6.28 40.67
N ILE A 207 9.11 -5.85 40.28
CA ILE A 207 8.65 -5.76 38.89
C ILE A 207 8.89 -4.33 38.40
N VAL A 208 9.86 -4.15 37.51
CA VAL A 208 10.16 -2.86 36.87
C VAL A 208 9.29 -2.73 35.64
N MET A 209 8.45 -1.70 35.59
CA MET A 209 7.62 -1.37 34.43
C MET A 209 8.44 -0.49 33.48
N THR A 210 8.76 -1.00 32.27
CA THR A 210 9.48 -0.28 31.21
C THR A 210 8.52 0.27 30.17
#